data_74d6cb3c4a0a2832e24c849f95fe16dd
#
_entry.id   74d6cb3c4a0a2832e24c849f95fe16dd
#
_cell.length_a   1.000
_cell.length_b   1.000
_cell.length_c   1.000
_cell.angle_alpha   90.00
_cell.angle_beta   90.00
_cell.angle_gamma   90.00
#
_symmetry.space_group_name_H-M   'P 1'
#
loop_
_entity.id
_entity.type
_entity.pdbx_description
1 polymer ?
#
loop_
_entity_poly.entity_id
_entity_poly.type
_entity_poly.pdbx_seq_one_letter_code
_entity_poly.pdbx_strand_id
1 'polypeptide(L)'
;SSWKEMCELWTSDLRTHITEKRWHKAKKQLGASLKRHNISNGFGKSYLQSGKYDSLAEAVGQYGDAMVEIDNDGILLRISTNKIQMNLNLRRGMTIQKLAFASHDMVPCIGTLPHGYFSCISLGADYYSGGVVIELPIERRRITDLEQVNPHFLLKNNGDIQIHTIITSPVGEIIKSIEISSSNESISLNYHFSKWSEINGSIRLGNITLLNDFSQEGVKVLCSNGGIDEECFILNNEVQQIASPSTLVSSFGGLGATTGDISIANKHKKLRLSWEPSECSVMPLLQFSPSNSRALSRVFFSMTEMDDTKKYSANMGSFSLSISTGIEN
;
A
#
# COMPACT_ATOMS: atom_id res chain seq x y z
N SER A 1 27.98 -21.32 -2.14
CA SER A 1 27.82 -21.41 -0.80
C SER A 1 26.73 -20.53 -0.18
N SER A 2 26.57 -19.24 -0.48
CA SER A 2 25.47 -18.41 0.05
C SER A 2 24.09 -18.88 -0.42
N TRP A 3 24.00 -19.37 -1.64
CA TRP A 3 22.77 -19.94 -2.21
C TRP A 3 22.33 -21.22 -1.48
N LYS A 4 23.27 -22.09 -1.13
CA LYS A 4 22.99 -23.29 -0.35
C LYS A 4 22.47 -22.96 1.05
N GLU A 5 23.08 -21.99 1.73
CA GLU A 5 22.61 -21.51 3.04
C GLU A 5 21.19 -20.92 2.95
N MET A 6 20.89 -20.16 1.89
CA MET A 6 19.56 -19.63 1.66
C MET A 6 18.53 -20.75 1.43
N CYS A 7 18.87 -21.75 0.63
CA CYS A 7 18.00 -22.91 0.42
C CYS A 7 17.76 -23.69 1.72
N GLU A 8 18.79 -23.86 2.56
CA GLU A 8 18.66 -24.52 3.87
C GLU A 8 17.76 -23.73 4.83
N LEU A 9 17.81 -22.39 4.79
CA LEU A 9 16.93 -21.51 5.57
C LEU A 9 15.49 -21.45 5.03
N TRP A 10 15.29 -21.82 3.75
CA TRP A 10 13.99 -21.79 3.09
C TRP A 10 13.26 -23.16 3.12
N THR A 11 13.85 -24.16 3.76
CA THR A 11 13.24 -25.49 3.82
C THR A 11 11.91 -25.48 4.56
N SER A 12 11.00 -26.38 4.18
CA SER A 12 9.68 -26.56 4.81
C SER A 12 9.78 -26.83 6.30
N ASP A 13 10.85 -27.49 6.75
CA ASP A 13 11.12 -27.81 8.16
C ASP A 13 11.27 -26.59 9.07
N LEU A 14 11.58 -25.41 8.48
CA LEU A 14 11.67 -24.16 9.22
C LEU A 14 10.34 -23.37 9.23
N ARG A 15 9.40 -23.77 8.38
CA ARG A 15 8.07 -23.12 8.27
C ARG A 15 6.98 -23.88 8.99
N THR A 16 7.13 -25.19 9.15
CA THR A 16 6.16 -26.05 9.82
C THR A 16 6.85 -26.83 10.94
N HIS A 17 6.21 -26.88 12.11
CA HIS A 17 6.65 -27.66 13.28
C HIS A 17 8.09 -27.38 13.75
N ILE A 18 8.51 -26.11 13.67
CA ILE A 18 9.84 -25.72 14.10
C ILE A 18 9.97 -25.79 15.63
N THR A 19 10.95 -26.55 16.12
CA THR A 19 11.30 -26.54 17.54
C THR A 19 12.08 -25.28 17.90
N GLU A 20 12.02 -24.82 19.14
CA GLU A 20 12.76 -23.65 19.61
C GLU A 20 14.26 -23.73 19.31
N LYS A 21 14.85 -24.92 19.51
CA LYS A 21 16.26 -25.16 19.22
C LYS A 21 16.58 -24.94 17.75
N ARG A 22 15.74 -25.42 16.82
CA ARG A 22 15.90 -25.21 15.37
C ARG A 22 15.70 -23.77 15.00
N TRP A 23 14.70 -23.09 15.59
CA TRP A 23 14.46 -21.68 15.36
C TRP A 23 15.64 -20.80 15.78
N HIS A 24 16.19 -21.02 16.98
CA HIS A 24 17.38 -20.27 17.43
C HIS A 24 18.58 -20.50 16.50
N LYS A 25 18.78 -21.72 16.02
CA LYS A 25 19.83 -22.02 15.05
C LYS A 25 19.61 -21.28 13.72
N ALA A 26 18.42 -21.33 13.16
CA ALA A 26 18.06 -20.65 11.93
C ALA A 26 18.22 -19.13 12.05
N LYS A 27 17.73 -18.53 13.13
CA LYS A 27 17.87 -17.09 13.42
C LYS A 27 19.34 -16.66 13.53
N LYS A 28 20.18 -17.47 14.15
CA LYS A 28 21.63 -17.22 14.25
C LYS A 28 22.31 -17.30 12.88
N GLN A 29 21.96 -18.29 12.06
CA GLN A 29 22.50 -18.44 10.70
C GLN A 29 22.07 -17.29 9.81
N LEU A 30 20.78 -16.89 9.85
CA LEU A 30 20.26 -15.76 9.09
C LEU A 30 20.97 -14.46 9.49
N GLY A 31 21.10 -14.17 10.79
CA GLY A 31 21.81 -12.99 11.28
C GLY A 31 23.30 -12.95 10.88
N ALA A 32 23.95 -14.11 10.83
CA ALA A 32 25.35 -14.19 10.36
C ALA A 32 25.46 -13.97 8.83
N SER A 33 24.47 -14.46 8.07
CA SER A 33 24.39 -14.25 6.61
C SER A 33 24.14 -12.78 6.27
N LEU A 34 23.19 -12.14 6.93
CA LEU A 34 22.89 -10.70 6.76
C LEU A 34 24.11 -9.82 7.03
N LYS A 35 24.87 -10.12 8.10
CA LYS A 35 26.11 -9.40 8.42
C LYS A 35 27.20 -9.57 7.37
N ARG A 36 27.36 -10.80 6.81
CA ARG A 36 28.36 -11.08 5.76
C ARG A 36 28.10 -10.34 4.46
N HIS A 37 26.82 -10.09 4.15
CA HIS A 37 26.43 -9.40 2.93
C HIS A 37 26.23 -7.89 3.09
N ASN A 38 26.63 -7.32 4.22
CA ASN A 38 26.42 -5.89 4.55
C ASN A 38 24.96 -5.44 4.38
N ILE A 39 24.02 -6.36 4.47
CA ILE A 39 22.60 -6.04 4.50
C ILE A 39 22.33 -5.48 5.89
N SER A 40 22.43 -4.17 6.04
CA SER A 40 21.91 -3.50 7.23
C SER A 40 20.42 -3.87 7.29
N ASN A 41 19.96 -4.30 8.46
CA ASN A 41 18.53 -4.34 8.72
C ASN A 41 18.01 -2.94 8.35
N GLY A 42 17.26 -2.82 7.26
CA GLY A 42 16.71 -1.56 6.76
C GLY A 42 15.64 -0.95 7.67
N PHE A 43 15.62 -1.37 8.91
CA PHE A 43 14.82 -0.85 10.01
C PHE A 43 15.44 0.43 10.53
N GLY A 44 15.21 1.54 9.85
CA GLY A 44 15.68 2.81 10.36
C GLY A 44 15.86 3.95 9.37
N LYS A 45 15.39 3.84 8.13
CA LYS A 45 15.22 5.06 7.35
C LYS A 45 14.16 5.90 8.06
N SER A 46 14.55 7.09 8.53
CA SER A 46 13.59 8.07 9.00
C SER A 46 12.69 8.43 7.82
N TYR A 47 11.47 7.92 7.80
CA TYR A 47 10.48 8.24 6.77
C TYR A 47 10.00 9.68 6.87
N LEU A 48 10.27 10.32 8.00
CA LEU A 48 10.10 11.75 8.19
C LEU A 48 11.48 12.40 8.03
N GLN A 49 11.63 13.24 7.02
CA GLN A 49 12.85 14.04 6.89
C GLN A 49 12.98 14.98 8.10
N SER A 50 14.20 15.19 8.56
CA SER A 50 14.48 16.25 9.53
C SER A 50 14.24 17.60 8.84
N GLY A 51 13.12 18.23 9.16
CA GLY A 51 12.72 19.52 8.63
C GLY A 51 11.71 20.20 9.54
N LYS A 52 11.52 21.49 9.37
CA LYS A 52 10.43 22.20 10.03
C LYS A 52 9.17 21.93 9.21
N TYR A 53 8.25 21.18 9.78
CA TYR A 53 6.94 20.95 9.19
C TYR A 53 6.00 22.09 9.60
N ASP A 54 5.32 22.65 8.63
CA ASP A 54 4.29 23.63 8.86
C ASP A 54 2.97 22.96 9.28
N SER A 55 2.15 23.65 10.06
CA SER A 55 0.77 23.23 10.28
C SER A 55 0.01 23.29 8.96
N LEU A 56 -1.04 22.50 8.83
CA LEU A 56 -1.83 22.48 7.60
C LEU A 56 -2.45 23.86 7.29
N ALA A 57 -2.81 24.63 8.31
CA ALA A 57 -3.33 25.99 8.14
C ALA A 57 -2.29 26.97 7.55
N GLU A 58 -1.01 26.79 7.88
CA GLU A 58 0.09 27.56 7.33
C GLU A 58 0.48 27.09 5.92
N ALA A 59 0.16 25.83 5.58
CA ALA A 59 0.47 25.22 4.30
C ALA A 59 -0.52 25.57 3.18
N VAL A 60 -1.65 26.21 3.48
CA VAL A 60 -2.60 26.66 2.45
C VAL A 60 -1.98 27.79 1.64
N GLY A 61 -1.85 27.60 0.33
CA GLY A 61 -1.25 28.58 -0.56
C GLY A 61 -0.65 28.00 -1.82
N GLN A 62 0.10 28.85 -2.51
CA GLN A 62 0.78 28.49 -3.76
C GLN A 62 2.28 28.28 -3.52
N TYR A 63 2.82 27.18 -4.05
CA TYR A 63 4.21 26.78 -3.94
C TYR A 63 4.76 26.44 -5.33
N GLY A 64 5.29 27.45 -6.04
CA GLY A 64 5.64 27.28 -7.44
C GLY A 64 4.40 27.02 -8.29
N ASP A 65 4.34 25.88 -8.97
CA ASP A 65 3.16 25.41 -9.73
C ASP A 65 2.20 24.56 -8.90
N ALA A 66 2.49 24.33 -7.63
CA ALA A 66 1.60 23.60 -6.75
C ALA A 66 0.66 24.57 -5.99
N MET A 67 -0.62 24.22 -5.94
CA MET A 67 -1.64 24.86 -5.12
C MET A 67 -2.11 23.88 -4.05
N VAL A 68 -2.12 24.33 -2.80
CA VAL A 68 -2.63 23.59 -1.64
C VAL A 68 -3.84 24.31 -1.06
N GLU A 69 -4.97 23.64 -0.99
CA GLU A 69 -6.24 24.18 -0.54
C GLU A 69 -6.94 23.22 0.44
N ILE A 70 -7.70 23.80 1.36
CA ILE A 70 -8.62 23.05 2.21
C ILE A 70 -10.03 23.52 1.89
N ASP A 71 -10.98 22.59 1.77
CA ASP A 71 -12.37 22.95 1.57
C ASP A 71 -12.96 23.68 2.80
N ASN A 72 -14.09 24.37 2.61
CA ASN A 72 -14.72 25.19 3.64
C ASN A 72 -15.10 24.40 4.91
N ASP A 73 -15.32 23.09 4.77
CA ASP A 73 -15.70 22.22 5.88
C ASP A 73 -14.48 21.58 6.58
N GLY A 74 -13.26 21.85 6.09
CA GLY A 74 -12.02 21.27 6.63
C GLY A 74 -11.93 19.75 6.44
N ILE A 75 -12.61 19.21 5.42
CA ILE A 75 -12.71 17.77 5.18
C ILE A 75 -11.69 17.31 4.14
N LEU A 76 -11.58 18.08 3.06
CA LEU A 76 -10.77 17.72 1.92
C LEU A 76 -9.56 18.66 1.79
N LEU A 77 -8.38 18.06 1.82
CA LEU A 77 -7.16 18.72 1.41
C LEU A 77 -6.96 18.46 -0.09
N ARG A 78 -6.90 19.53 -0.86
CA ARG A 78 -6.69 19.51 -2.31
C ARG A 78 -5.29 19.96 -2.64
N ILE A 79 -4.61 19.20 -3.45
CA ILE A 79 -3.27 19.52 -3.96
C ILE A 79 -3.34 19.40 -5.46
N SER A 80 -2.99 20.49 -6.14
CA SER A 80 -3.00 20.57 -7.60
C SER A 80 -1.65 21.08 -8.09
N THR A 81 -1.05 20.35 -9.00
CA THR A 81 0.13 20.75 -9.76
C THR A 81 -0.20 20.70 -11.25
N ASN A 82 0.74 21.09 -12.12
CA ASN A 82 0.59 20.90 -13.57
C ASN A 82 0.55 19.41 -13.98
N LYS A 83 0.94 18.49 -13.08
CA LYS A 83 1.06 17.05 -13.36
C LYS A 83 0.07 16.19 -12.59
N ILE A 84 -0.33 16.59 -11.40
CA ILE A 84 -1.09 15.77 -10.45
C ILE A 84 -2.20 16.60 -9.82
N GLN A 85 -3.39 16.03 -9.73
CA GLN A 85 -4.47 16.51 -8.89
C GLN A 85 -4.82 15.44 -7.87
N MET A 86 -4.77 15.79 -6.58
CA MET A 86 -5.06 14.89 -5.47
C MET A 86 -5.99 15.53 -4.46
N ASN A 87 -7.01 14.78 -4.03
CA ASN A 87 -7.86 15.16 -2.91
C ASN A 87 -7.72 14.10 -1.80
N LEU A 88 -7.38 14.54 -0.60
CA LEU A 88 -7.24 13.69 0.58
C LEU A 88 -8.35 13.96 1.58
N ASN A 89 -8.91 12.90 2.16
CA ASN A 89 -9.98 13.01 3.14
C ASN A 89 -9.39 13.05 4.57
N LEU A 90 -9.41 14.22 5.19
CA LEU A 90 -8.85 14.46 6.53
C LEU A 90 -9.70 13.86 7.65
N ARG A 91 -10.99 13.62 7.42
CA ARG A 91 -11.86 12.92 8.39
C ARG A 91 -11.69 11.40 8.37
N ARG A 92 -10.93 10.88 7.38
CA ARG A 92 -10.76 9.44 7.16
C ARG A 92 -9.29 9.09 6.94
N GLY A 93 -8.42 9.53 7.86
CA GLY A 93 -7.02 9.10 7.90
C GLY A 93 -6.20 9.48 6.67
N MET A 94 -6.42 10.65 6.07
CA MET A 94 -5.75 11.05 4.84
C MET A 94 -5.94 10.05 3.68
N THR A 95 -7.11 9.42 3.55
CA THR A 95 -7.40 8.55 2.42
C THR A 95 -7.56 9.33 1.12
N ILE A 96 -7.24 8.69 0.00
CA ILE A 96 -7.33 9.30 -1.32
C ILE A 96 -8.78 9.33 -1.77
N GLN A 97 -9.35 10.54 -1.81
CA GLN A 97 -10.70 10.75 -2.35
C GLN A 97 -10.70 10.75 -3.88
N LYS A 98 -9.68 11.36 -4.49
CA LYS A 98 -9.42 11.37 -5.94
C LYS A 98 -7.93 11.56 -6.18
N LEU A 99 -7.42 10.87 -7.20
CA LEU A 99 -6.07 11.06 -7.75
C LEU A 99 -6.17 11.03 -9.27
N ALA A 100 -5.59 12.04 -9.91
CA ALA A 100 -5.55 12.18 -11.36
C ALA A 100 -4.17 12.66 -11.81
N PHE A 101 -3.78 12.29 -13.02
CA PHE A 101 -2.51 12.62 -13.65
C PHE A 101 -2.73 13.34 -15.00
N ALA A 102 -1.80 14.21 -15.37
CA ALA A 102 -1.89 14.98 -16.61
C ALA A 102 -1.88 14.09 -17.86
N SER A 103 -1.04 13.05 -17.88
CA SER A 103 -1.01 12.07 -18.98
C SER A 103 -2.31 11.29 -19.14
N HIS A 104 -3.18 11.32 -18.13
CA HIS A 104 -4.51 10.71 -18.15
C HIS A 104 -5.63 11.76 -18.25
N ASP A 105 -5.35 12.91 -18.85
CA ASP A 105 -6.29 14.02 -19.09
C ASP A 105 -6.89 14.59 -17.79
N MET A 106 -6.19 14.50 -16.66
CA MET A 106 -6.69 14.86 -15.33
C MET A 106 -8.00 14.15 -14.96
N VAL A 107 -8.30 13.01 -15.60
CA VAL A 107 -9.43 12.16 -15.21
C VAL A 107 -9.02 11.32 -14.00
N PRO A 108 -9.79 11.33 -12.90
CA PRO A 108 -9.46 10.54 -11.72
C PRO A 108 -9.31 9.05 -12.04
N CYS A 109 -8.16 8.47 -11.74
CA CYS A 109 -7.84 7.06 -11.99
C CYS A 109 -7.86 6.21 -10.71
N ILE A 110 -7.68 6.83 -9.54
CA ILE A 110 -7.76 6.21 -8.23
C ILE A 110 -8.64 7.07 -7.32
N GLY A 111 -9.39 6.44 -6.42
CA GLY A 111 -10.18 7.20 -5.44
C GLY A 111 -11.01 6.35 -4.51
N THR A 112 -11.93 7.01 -3.82
CA THR A 112 -12.86 6.42 -2.86
C THR A 112 -14.25 6.31 -3.50
N LEU A 113 -14.86 5.14 -3.40
CA LEU A 113 -16.21 4.90 -3.91
C LEU A 113 -17.27 5.37 -2.89
N PRO A 114 -18.47 5.79 -3.36
CA PRO A 114 -19.60 6.02 -2.48
C PRO A 114 -20.03 4.73 -1.76
N HIS A 115 -20.33 4.82 -0.47
CA HIS A 115 -20.85 3.70 0.32
C HIS A 115 -22.14 3.13 -0.28
N GLY A 116 -22.26 1.80 -0.24
CA GLY A 116 -23.43 1.08 -0.72
C GLY A 116 -23.53 0.96 -2.25
N TYR A 117 -22.55 1.46 -2.99
CA TYR A 117 -22.58 1.37 -4.46
C TYR A 117 -22.37 -0.07 -4.96
N PHE A 118 -21.48 -0.83 -4.32
CA PHE A 118 -21.22 -2.23 -4.65
C PHE A 118 -21.55 -3.14 -3.48
N SER A 119 -22.46 -4.11 -3.71
CA SER A 119 -22.85 -5.09 -2.69
C SER A 119 -21.74 -6.07 -2.30
N CYS A 120 -20.76 -6.25 -3.16
CA CYS A 120 -19.57 -7.09 -2.89
C CYS A 120 -18.58 -6.44 -1.90
N ILE A 121 -18.72 -5.15 -1.59
CA ILE A 121 -17.93 -4.50 -0.56
C ILE A 121 -18.68 -4.64 0.77
N SER A 122 -18.26 -5.59 1.59
CA SER A 122 -18.95 -5.92 2.85
C SER A 122 -18.62 -4.94 3.98
N LEU A 123 -17.54 -4.16 3.87
CA LEU A 123 -17.00 -3.34 4.95
C LEU A 123 -16.85 -1.88 4.54
N GLY A 124 -17.34 -0.98 5.38
CA GLY A 124 -17.22 0.46 5.15
C GLY A 124 -15.77 0.94 4.97
N ALA A 125 -14.81 0.33 5.66
CA ALA A 125 -13.39 0.64 5.54
C ALA A 125 -12.83 0.39 4.13
N ASP A 126 -13.35 -0.58 3.43
CA ASP A 126 -12.87 -0.99 2.12
C ASP A 126 -13.20 0.01 1.00
N TYR A 127 -14.07 0.99 1.26
CA TYR A 127 -14.35 2.05 0.30
C TYR A 127 -13.24 3.10 0.17
N TYR A 128 -12.33 3.18 1.16
CA TYR A 128 -11.35 4.25 1.27
C TYR A 128 -10.00 3.85 0.69
N SER A 129 -9.60 4.44 -0.43
CA SER A 129 -8.30 4.22 -1.04
C SER A 129 -7.16 4.79 -0.19
N GLY A 130 -6.07 4.04 -0.10
CA GLY A 130 -4.91 4.40 0.72
C GLY A 130 -5.10 4.14 2.22
N GLY A 131 -6.15 3.39 2.61
CA GLY A 131 -6.42 3.04 4.00
C GLY A 131 -5.61 1.84 4.51
N VAL A 132 -5.64 1.66 5.83
CA VAL A 132 -5.10 0.50 6.54
C VAL A 132 -6.23 -0.25 7.21
N VAL A 133 -6.28 -1.57 7.03
CA VAL A 133 -7.24 -2.46 7.69
C VAL A 133 -6.49 -3.56 8.41
N ILE A 134 -6.69 -3.64 9.72
CA ILE A 134 -6.12 -4.67 10.58
C ILE A 134 -7.26 -5.53 11.08
N GLU A 135 -7.21 -6.83 10.85
CA GLU A 135 -8.21 -7.77 11.30
C GLU A 135 -7.61 -8.74 12.31
N LEU A 136 -8.25 -8.82 13.47
CA LEU A 136 -7.91 -9.70 14.58
C LEU A 136 -9.04 -10.71 14.78
N PRO A 137 -9.08 -11.83 14.03
CA PRO A 137 -10.21 -12.74 13.99
C PRO A 137 -10.49 -13.43 15.34
N ILE A 138 -9.44 -13.78 16.07
CA ILE A 138 -9.57 -14.40 17.41
C ILE A 138 -10.25 -13.45 18.38
N GLU A 139 -9.88 -12.16 18.33
CA GLU A 139 -10.44 -11.10 19.17
C GLU A 139 -11.77 -10.57 18.65
N ARG A 140 -12.22 -11.02 17.46
CA ARG A 140 -13.38 -10.51 16.74
C ARG A 140 -13.35 -9.00 16.58
N ARG A 141 -12.17 -8.48 16.26
CA ARG A 141 -11.89 -7.04 16.25
C ARG A 141 -11.31 -6.61 14.91
N ARG A 142 -11.71 -5.42 14.47
CA ARG A 142 -11.14 -4.75 13.32
C ARG A 142 -10.68 -3.36 13.73
N ILE A 143 -9.49 -2.97 13.26
CA ILE A 143 -8.88 -1.67 13.51
C ILE A 143 -8.58 -1.05 12.14
N THR A 144 -8.82 0.25 12.00
CA THR A 144 -8.56 1.01 10.79
C THR A 144 -7.85 2.32 11.11
N ASP A 145 -7.26 2.94 10.10
CA ASP A 145 -6.69 4.28 10.18
C ASP A 145 -7.69 5.40 9.87
N LEU A 146 -8.99 5.09 9.80
CA LEU A 146 -10.05 5.98 9.33
C LEU A 146 -10.55 6.94 10.43
N GLU A 147 -9.66 7.71 11.01
CA GLU A 147 -10.00 8.76 11.99
C GLU A 147 -9.73 10.16 11.43
N GLN A 148 -10.24 11.17 12.13
CA GLN A 148 -9.94 12.56 11.79
C GLN A 148 -8.49 12.88 12.12
N VAL A 149 -7.78 13.50 11.18
CA VAL A 149 -6.36 13.82 11.30
C VAL A 149 -6.09 15.29 10.99
N ASN A 150 -5.04 15.81 11.62
CA ASN A 150 -4.45 17.10 11.32
C ASN A 150 -3.02 16.87 10.81
N PRO A 151 -2.82 16.71 9.51
CA PRO A 151 -1.51 16.41 8.98
C PRO A 151 -0.56 17.61 9.03
N HIS A 152 0.72 17.31 9.00
CA HIS A 152 1.80 18.25 8.83
C HIS A 152 2.26 18.27 7.38
N PHE A 153 2.72 19.42 6.93
CA PHE A 153 3.14 19.70 5.57
C PHE A 153 4.64 20.04 5.53
N LEU A 154 5.33 19.54 4.53
CA LEU A 154 6.71 19.88 4.23
C LEU A 154 6.89 20.07 2.72
N LEU A 155 7.34 21.26 2.32
CA LEU A 155 7.88 21.48 0.99
C LEU A 155 9.37 21.15 1.00
N LYS A 156 9.78 20.19 0.20
CA LYS A 156 11.18 19.77 0.06
C LYS A 156 11.96 20.73 -0.84
N ASN A 157 13.28 20.74 -0.72
CA ASN A 157 14.17 21.60 -1.52
C ASN A 157 14.08 21.33 -3.03
N ASN A 158 13.70 20.12 -3.43
CA ASN A 158 13.49 19.73 -4.83
C ASN A 158 12.09 20.08 -5.34
N GLY A 159 11.26 20.72 -4.52
CA GLY A 159 9.89 21.09 -4.85
C GLY A 159 8.85 19.99 -4.58
N ASP A 160 9.24 18.80 -4.15
CA ASP A 160 8.29 17.75 -3.77
C ASP A 160 7.53 18.14 -2.51
N ILE A 161 6.27 17.73 -2.45
CA ILE A 161 5.40 17.96 -1.30
C ILE A 161 5.31 16.68 -0.48
N GLN A 162 5.55 16.77 0.81
CA GLN A 162 5.33 15.68 1.75
C GLN A 162 4.29 16.09 2.80
N ILE A 163 3.30 15.22 2.99
CA ILE A 163 2.25 15.39 4.00
C ILE A 163 2.28 14.15 4.89
N HIS A 164 2.27 14.33 6.20
CA HIS A 164 2.25 13.20 7.11
C HIS A 164 1.33 13.40 8.30
N THR A 165 0.88 12.31 8.86
CA THR A 165 0.10 12.26 10.11
C THR A 165 0.47 11.02 10.92
N ILE A 166 0.24 11.10 12.24
CA ILE A 166 0.39 9.98 13.15
C ILE A 166 -1.00 9.61 13.65
N ILE A 167 -1.37 8.36 13.46
CA ILE A 167 -2.65 7.78 13.86
C ILE A 167 -2.40 6.79 14.99
N THR A 168 -2.99 7.04 16.15
CA THR A 168 -2.86 6.15 17.30
C THR A 168 -3.93 5.08 17.24
N SER A 169 -3.52 3.82 17.25
CA SER A 169 -4.41 2.68 17.27
C SER A 169 -4.25 1.87 18.55
N PRO A 170 -5.22 1.00 18.89
CA PRO A 170 -5.09 0.12 20.04
C PRO A 170 -3.92 -0.86 20.02
N VAL A 171 -3.29 -1.04 18.85
CA VAL A 171 -2.16 -1.98 18.66
C VAL A 171 -0.83 -1.29 18.38
N GLY A 172 -0.83 0.04 18.26
CA GLY A 172 0.37 0.83 18.00
C GLY A 172 0.08 2.09 17.20
N GLU A 173 1.12 2.78 16.78
CA GLU A 173 1.02 4.00 15.98
C GLU A 173 1.24 3.70 14.49
N ILE A 174 0.42 4.30 13.64
CA ILE A 174 0.55 4.28 12.19
C ILE A 174 1.01 5.67 11.76
N ILE A 175 2.26 5.78 11.34
CA ILE A 175 2.77 7.00 10.73
C ILE A 175 2.52 6.86 9.23
N LYS A 176 1.62 7.68 8.71
CA LYS A 176 1.22 7.70 7.31
C LYS A 176 1.73 8.96 6.65
N SER A 177 2.45 8.83 5.54
CA SER A 177 2.87 9.99 4.76
C SER A 177 2.58 9.78 3.27
N ILE A 178 2.31 10.89 2.61
CA ILE A 178 2.09 10.95 1.17
C ILE A 178 3.10 11.95 0.62
N GLU A 179 3.84 11.53 -0.38
CA GLU A 179 4.79 12.37 -1.10
C GLU A 179 4.33 12.54 -2.54
N ILE A 180 4.31 13.78 -3.01
CA ILE A 180 3.90 14.16 -4.36
C ILE A 180 5.11 14.72 -5.06
N SER A 181 5.49 14.09 -6.18
CA SER A 181 6.63 14.54 -6.98
C SER A 181 6.30 15.83 -7.72
N SER A 182 7.23 16.78 -7.69
CA SER A 182 7.19 18.01 -8.49
C SER A 182 7.65 17.75 -9.93
N SER A 183 8.53 16.78 -10.13
CA SER A 183 9.19 16.54 -11.42
C SER A 183 8.51 15.46 -12.26
N ASN A 184 7.76 14.54 -11.65
CA ASN A 184 7.17 13.38 -12.32
C ASN A 184 5.69 13.23 -11.97
N GLU A 185 4.96 12.46 -12.77
CA GLU A 185 3.61 12.01 -12.48
C GLU A 185 3.67 10.81 -11.54
N SER A 186 4.08 11.05 -10.30
CA SER A 186 4.20 10.01 -9.29
C SER A 186 3.91 10.52 -7.90
N ILE A 187 3.34 9.65 -7.09
CA ILE A 187 3.14 9.82 -5.65
C ILE A 187 3.70 8.62 -4.91
N SER A 188 4.06 8.80 -3.64
CA SER A 188 4.40 7.70 -2.75
C SER A 188 3.52 7.70 -1.53
N LEU A 189 2.92 6.55 -1.21
CA LEU A 189 2.18 6.28 0.01
C LEU A 189 3.08 5.51 0.95
N ASN A 190 3.39 6.07 2.11
CA ASN A 190 4.28 5.44 3.06
C ASN A 190 3.55 5.16 4.36
N TYR A 191 3.73 3.94 4.88
CA TYR A 191 3.18 3.47 6.14
C TYR A 191 4.32 2.97 7.01
N HIS A 192 4.44 3.52 8.20
CA HIS A 192 5.40 3.05 9.19
C HIS A 192 4.67 2.72 10.49
N PHE A 193 4.93 1.52 11.01
CA PHE A 193 4.29 1.00 12.21
C PHE A 193 5.28 1.12 13.38
N SER A 194 4.95 1.96 14.36
CA SER A 194 5.78 2.19 15.54
C SER A 194 5.03 1.82 16.83
N LYS A 195 5.77 1.53 17.88
CA LYS A 195 5.23 1.13 19.18
C LYS A 195 4.21 -0.02 19.06
N TRP A 196 4.49 -0.97 18.18
CA TRP A 196 3.54 -1.98 17.76
C TRP A 196 3.46 -3.12 18.77
N SER A 197 2.23 -3.51 19.13
CA SER A 197 1.97 -4.72 19.90
C SER A 197 2.07 -5.96 19.02
N GLU A 198 2.38 -7.10 19.61
CA GLU A 198 2.25 -8.39 18.93
C GLU A 198 0.78 -8.65 18.61
N ILE A 199 0.48 -8.93 17.35
CA ILE A 199 -0.88 -9.24 16.90
C ILE A 199 -0.91 -10.55 16.11
N ASN A 200 -1.98 -11.32 16.29
CA ASN A 200 -2.29 -12.46 15.43
C ASN A 200 -3.47 -12.12 14.52
N GLY A 201 -3.16 -11.60 13.37
CA GLY A 201 -4.17 -11.13 12.44
C GLY A 201 -3.59 -10.75 11.10
N SER A 202 -4.41 -10.15 10.26
CA SER A 202 -3.99 -9.64 8.96
C SER A 202 -3.83 -8.12 8.99
N ILE A 203 -2.86 -7.61 8.21
CA ILE A 203 -2.68 -6.19 7.92
C ILE A 203 -2.70 -6.02 6.43
N ARG A 204 -3.68 -5.26 5.95
CA ARG A 204 -3.86 -4.95 4.55
C ARG A 204 -3.79 -3.45 4.34
N LEU A 205 -3.01 -3.07 3.35
CA LEU A 205 -2.65 -1.69 3.06
C LEU A 205 -3.16 -1.30 1.67
N GLY A 206 -3.34 0.00 1.48
CA GLY A 206 -3.61 0.60 0.20
C GLY A 206 -5.09 0.64 -0.15
N ASN A 207 -5.77 -0.49 -0.27
CA ASN A 207 -7.15 -0.56 -0.79
C ASN A 207 -7.33 0.27 -2.08
N ILE A 208 -6.33 0.24 -2.97
CA ILE A 208 -6.29 1.09 -4.16
C ILE A 208 -7.45 0.76 -5.08
N THR A 209 -8.48 1.60 -5.06
CA THR A 209 -9.67 1.46 -5.91
C THR A 209 -9.45 2.23 -7.19
N LEU A 210 -9.54 1.53 -8.30
CA LEU A 210 -9.40 2.07 -9.65
C LEU A 210 -10.71 2.68 -10.13
N LEU A 211 -10.62 3.78 -10.85
CA LEU A 211 -11.76 4.54 -11.35
C LEU A 211 -11.72 4.69 -12.87
N ASN A 212 -12.85 5.04 -13.46
CA ASN A 212 -13.02 5.40 -14.88
C ASN A 212 -12.39 4.36 -15.84
N ASP A 213 -11.40 4.75 -16.62
CA ASP A 213 -10.77 3.90 -17.64
C ASP A 213 -10.14 2.62 -17.06
N PHE A 214 -9.73 2.64 -15.80
CA PHE A 214 -9.11 1.51 -15.12
C PHE A 214 -10.09 0.63 -14.34
N SER A 215 -11.40 0.94 -14.36
CA SER A 215 -12.47 0.17 -13.74
C SER A 215 -13.47 -0.36 -14.77
N GLN A 216 -12.97 -0.90 -15.87
CA GLN A 216 -13.75 -1.45 -16.98
C GLN A 216 -13.33 -2.88 -17.29
N GLU A 217 -14.19 -3.62 -17.98
CA GLU A 217 -13.82 -4.89 -18.58
C GLU A 217 -12.73 -4.71 -19.63
N GLY A 218 -11.85 -5.70 -19.76
CA GLY A 218 -10.72 -5.65 -20.68
C GLY A 218 -9.47 -4.95 -20.16
N VAL A 219 -9.51 -4.41 -18.94
CA VAL A 219 -8.31 -3.89 -18.26
C VAL A 219 -7.32 -5.02 -18.06
N LYS A 220 -6.06 -4.73 -18.36
CA LYS A 220 -4.95 -5.67 -18.20
C LYS A 220 -4.23 -5.41 -16.89
N VAL A 221 -3.94 -6.46 -16.15
CA VAL A 221 -3.03 -6.44 -15.01
C VAL A 221 -1.77 -7.20 -15.40
N LEU A 222 -0.63 -6.54 -15.27
CA LEU A 222 0.66 -7.08 -15.67
C LEU A 222 1.56 -7.15 -14.43
N CYS A 223 2.25 -8.28 -14.25
CA CYS A 223 3.23 -8.46 -13.18
C CYS A 223 4.25 -9.53 -13.58
N SER A 224 5.37 -9.58 -12.88
CA SER A 224 6.40 -10.59 -13.11
C SER A 224 6.59 -11.48 -11.89
N ASN A 225 6.48 -12.78 -12.10
CA ASN A 225 6.64 -13.83 -11.09
C ASN A 225 8.02 -14.52 -11.20
N GLY A 226 9.07 -13.72 -11.36
CA GLY A 226 10.45 -14.22 -11.44
C GLY A 226 10.82 -14.87 -12.77
N GLY A 227 9.91 -14.87 -13.76
CA GLY A 227 10.17 -15.29 -15.13
C GLY A 227 10.85 -14.19 -15.95
N ILE A 228 11.17 -14.52 -17.22
CA ILE A 228 11.68 -13.55 -18.20
C ILE A 228 10.52 -12.70 -18.74
N ASP A 229 9.37 -13.31 -18.90
CA ASP A 229 8.18 -12.68 -19.48
C ASP A 229 7.27 -12.12 -18.38
N GLU A 230 6.66 -10.97 -18.66
CA GLU A 230 5.63 -10.37 -17.84
C GLU A 230 4.31 -11.13 -18.01
N GLU A 231 3.70 -11.55 -16.91
CA GLU A 231 2.38 -12.19 -16.92
C GLU A 231 1.30 -11.16 -17.14
N CYS A 232 0.31 -11.44 -18.00
CA CYS A 232 -0.79 -10.57 -18.33
C CYS A 232 -2.14 -11.21 -18.02
N PHE A 233 -2.91 -10.57 -17.14
CA PHE A 233 -4.27 -10.99 -16.76
C PHE A 233 -5.28 -9.97 -17.29
N ILE A 234 -6.21 -10.43 -18.16
CA ILE A 234 -7.29 -9.59 -18.69
C ILE A 234 -8.51 -9.73 -17.79
N LEU A 235 -8.98 -8.62 -17.25
CA LEU A 235 -10.11 -8.58 -16.31
C LEU A 235 -11.44 -8.54 -17.07
N ASN A 236 -11.99 -9.70 -17.34
CA ASN A 236 -13.33 -9.85 -17.97
C ASN A 236 -14.32 -10.55 -17.04
N ASN A 237 -13.83 -11.39 -16.14
CA ASN A 237 -14.64 -12.17 -15.22
C ASN A 237 -14.34 -11.73 -13.77
N GLU A 238 -15.24 -12.12 -12.87
CA GLU A 238 -15.06 -11.85 -11.45
C GLU A 238 -13.75 -12.45 -10.93
N VAL A 239 -12.98 -11.63 -10.20
CA VAL A 239 -11.77 -12.03 -9.49
C VAL A 239 -11.91 -11.62 -8.04
N GLN A 240 -11.77 -12.58 -7.12
CA GLN A 240 -11.89 -12.36 -5.69
C GLN A 240 -10.69 -12.99 -4.97
N GLN A 241 -9.56 -12.28 -4.95
CA GLN A 241 -8.38 -12.71 -4.20
C GLN A 241 -8.40 -12.22 -2.74
N ILE A 242 -9.54 -11.69 -2.29
CA ILE A 242 -9.73 -11.23 -0.91
C ILE A 242 -10.02 -12.45 -0.06
N ALA A 243 -8.99 -13.02 0.52
CA ALA A 243 -9.17 -14.08 1.50
C ALA A 243 -9.86 -13.56 2.76
N SER A 244 -10.66 -14.41 3.42
CA SER A 244 -11.03 -14.16 4.80
C SER A 244 -9.76 -14.05 5.66
N PRO A 245 -9.71 -13.15 6.67
CA PRO A 245 -8.53 -13.02 7.54
C PRO A 245 -8.20 -14.30 8.29
N SER A 246 -9.14 -15.21 8.43
CA SER A 246 -8.95 -16.54 9.04
C SER A 246 -8.40 -17.59 8.08
N THR A 247 -8.14 -17.20 6.82
CA THR A 247 -7.67 -18.14 5.78
C THR A 247 -6.31 -17.70 5.28
N LEU A 248 -5.39 -18.63 5.12
CA LEU A 248 -4.07 -18.35 4.56
C LEU A 248 -4.21 -17.85 3.12
N VAL A 249 -3.52 -16.77 2.79
CA VAL A 249 -3.53 -16.17 1.45
C VAL A 249 -3.13 -17.17 0.37
N SER A 250 -2.20 -18.05 0.66
CA SER A 250 -1.76 -19.12 -0.23
C SER A 250 -2.89 -20.05 -0.69
N SER A 251 -4.00 -20.13 0.05
CA SER A 251 -5.17 -20.95 -0.31
C SER A 251 -6.07 -20.29 -1.36
N PHE A 252 -5.95 -18.97 -1.53
CA PHE A 252 -6.80 -18.19 -2.44
C PHE A 252 -5.98 -17.52 -3.56
N GLY A 253 -4.68 -17.68 -3.53
CA GLY A 253 -3.78 -17.03 -4.46
C GLY A 253 -3.60 -15.55 -4.17
N GLY A 254 -2.77 -14.95 -4.96
CA GLY A 254 -2.43 -13.54 -5.01
C GLY A 254 -1.66 -13.29 -6.29
N LEU A 255 -1.31 -12.06 -6.59
CA LEU A 255 -0.50 -11.77 -7.76
C LEU A 255 0.98 -12.10 -7.45
N GLY A 256 1.62 -12.87 -8.33
CA GLY A 256 3.03 -13.21 -8.23
C GLY A 256 3.93 -12.07 -8.67
N ALA A 257 3.88 -10.93 -8.00
CA ALA A 257 4.64 -9.74 -8.35
C ALA A 257 5.99 -9.70 -7.61
N THR A 258 6.88 -10.62 -7.93
CA THR A 258 8.17 -10.81 -7.24
C THR A 258 9.18 -9.70 -7.54
N THR A 259 9.00 -8.95 -8.62
CA THR A 259 9.80 -7.76 -8.95
C THR A 259 9.42 -6.52 -8.14
N GLY A 260 8.32 -6.58 -7.37
CA GLY A 260 7.86 -5.46 -6.56
C GLY A 260 7.07 -4.43 -7.36
N ASP A 261 6.41 -4.85 -8.44
CA ASP A 261 5.54 -3.96 -9.20
C ASP A 261 4.38 -4.68 -9.88
N ILE A 262 3.31 -3.92 -10.08
CA ILE A 262 2.14 -4.28 -10.86
C ILE A 262 1.84 -3.12 -11.79
N SER A 263 1.54 -3.41 -13.04
CA SER A 263 1.03 -2.45 -13.99
C SER A 263 -0.42 -2.73 -14.32
N ILE A 264 -1.23 -1.68 -14.40
CA ILE A 264 -2.64 -1.75 -14.77
C ILE A 264 -2.81 -0.92 -16.01
N ALA A 265 -3.21 -1.55 -17.11
CA ALA A 265 -3.26 -0.92 -18.42
C ALA A 265 -4.66 -0.99 -19.04
N ASN A 266 -5.09 0.10 -19.65
CA ASN A 266 -6.29 0.16 -20.45
C ASN A 266 -6.07 1.06 -21.67
N LYS A 267 -6.22 0.54 -22.87
CA LYS A 267 -5.95 1.22 -24.14
C LYS A 267 -4.52 1.79 -24.15
N HIS A 268 -4.38 3.11 -24.07
CA HIS A 268 -3.10 3.81 -24.11
C HIS A 268 -2.62 4.31 -22.74
N LYS A 269 -3.39 4.04 -21.67
CA LYS A 269 -3.12 4.53 -20.31
C LYS A 269 -2.60 3.39 -19.46
N LYS A 270 -1.54 3.67 -18.69
CA LYS A 270 -0.91 2.70 -17.79
C LYS A 270 -0.67 3.33 -16.42
N LEU A 271 -1.09 2.64 -15.39
CA LEU A 271 -0.74 2.91 -13.99
C LEU A 271 0.26 1.86 -13.52
N ARG A 272 1.30 2.29 -12.82
CA ARG A 272 2.26 1.39 -12.17
C ARG A 272 2.19 1.58 -10.67
N LEU A 273 2.03 0.47 -9.96
CA LEU A 273 2.10 0.35 -8.50
C LEU A 273 3.39 -0.39 -8.18
N SER A 274 4.35 0.25 -7.52
CA SER A 274 5.65 -0.36 -7.26
C SER A 274 6.10 -0.18 -5.81
N TRP A 275 6.83 -1.17 -5.30
CA TRP A 275 7.42 -1.19 -3.96
C TRP A 275 8.76 -1.90 -3.98
N GLU A 276 9.55 -1.73 -2.93
CA GLU A 276 10.84 -2.40 -2.79
C GLU A 276 10.67 -3.70 -1.96
N PRO A 277 10.74 -4.90 -2.59
CA PRO A 277 10.52 -6.16 -1.89
C PRO A 277 11.54 -6.44 -0.79
N SER A 278 12.74 -5.87 -0.88
CA SER A 278 13.77 -6.01 0.15
C SER A 278 13.46 -5.22 1.42
N GLU A 279 12.64 -4.17 1.32
CA GLU A 279 12.20 -3.37 2.46
C GLU A 279 10.95 -3.96 3.11
N CYS A 280 10.00 -4.43 2.30
CA CYS A 280 8.77 -5.05 2.79
C CYS A 280 8.27 -6.12 1.83
N SER A 281 8.16 -7.34 2.34
CA SER A 281 7.54 -8.44 1.60
C SER A 281 6.02 -8.34 1.73
N VAL A 282 5.36 -7.85 0.70
CA VAL A 282 3.90 -7.79 0.61
C VAL A 282 3.39 -8.65 -0.52
N MET A 283 2.17 -9.15 -0.37
CA MET A 283 1.46 -9.86 -1.42
C MET A 283 0.35 -8.99 -1.96
N PRO A 284 0.37 -8.60 -3.24
CA PRO A 284 -0.75 -7.89 -3.85
C PRO A 284 -1.91 -8.84 -4.12
N LEU A 285 -3.10 -8.39 -3.75
CA LEU A 285 -4.37 -9.08 -3.93
C LEU A 285 -5.26 -8.26 -4.84
N LEU A 286 -5.91 -8.91 -5.79
CA LEU A 286 -6.79 -8.28 -6.76
C LEU A 286 -8.25 -8.61 -6.48
N GLN A 287 -9.11 -7.60 -6.56
CA GLN A 287 -10.56 -7.77 -6.67
C GLN A 287 -11.05 -7.10 -7.94
N PHE A 288 -11.81 -7.84 -8.71
CA PHE A 288 -12.55 -7.33 -9.85
C PHE A 288 -13.96 -7.91 -9.85
N SER A 289 -14.97 -7.05 -9.92
CA SER A 289 -16.38 -7.46 -10.04
C SER A 289 -17.01 -6.68 -11.18
N PRO A 290 -17.34 -7.33 -12.30
CA PRO A 290 -18.00 -6.70 -13.43
C PRO A 290 -19.38 -6.19 -13.05
N SER A 291 -19.80 -5.09 -13.64
CA SER A 291 -21.14 -4.53 -13.48
C SER A 291 -21.56 -3.84 -14.76
N ASN A 292 -22.87 -3.73 -15.01
CA ASN A 292 -23.44 -3.18 -16.24
C ASN A 292 -22.97 -1.76 -16.60
N SER A 293 -22.53 -0.96 -15.62
CA SER A 293 -22.12 0.43 -15.85
C SER A 293 -20.69 0.72 -15.48
N ARG A 294 -20.16 0.07 -14.45
CA ARG A 294 -18.79 0.22 -13.96
C ARG A 294 -18.39 -1.04 -13.21
N ALA A 295 -17.19 -1.53 -13.46
CA ALA A 295 -16.63 -2.60 -12.67
C ALA A 295 -16.05 -2.06 -11.35
N LEU A 296 -16.11 -2.84 -10.29
CA LEU A 296 -15.25 -2.65 -9.13
C LEU A 296 -13.90 -3.27 -9.44
N SER A 297 -12.85 -2.47 -9.39
CA SER A 297 -11.47 -2.94 -9.57
C SER A 297 -10.61 -2.37 -8.46
N ARG A 298 -9.96 -3.23 -7.66
CA ARG A 298 -9.14 -2.82 -6.51
C ARG A 298 -7.92 -3.70 -6.36
N VAL A 299 -6.86 -3.10 -5.86
CA VAL A 299 -5.62 -3.79 -5.44
C VAL A 299 -5.38 -3.53 -3.97
N PHE A 300 -5.08 -4.58 -3.22
CA PHE A 300 -4.69 -4.54 -1.81
C PHE A 300 -3.27 -5.07 -1.67
N PHE A 301 -2.60 -4.65 -0.62
CA PHE A 301 -1.28 -5.16 -0.29
C PHE A 301 -1.35 -5.85 1.07
N SER A 302 -1.30 -7.17 1.06
CA SER A 302 -1.23 -7.94 2.30
C SER A 302 0.20 -7.93 2.84
N MET A 303 0.40 -7.27 3.98
CA MET A 303 1.68 -7.21 4.68
C MET A 303 1.85 -8.41 5.61
N THR A 304 0.77 -8.84 6.25
CA THR A 304 0.72 -10.06 7.05
C THR A 304 -0.69 -10.63 7.04
N GLU A 305 -0.78 -11.94 7.11
CA GLU A 305 -2.04 -12.66 7.28
C GLU A 305 -2.00 -13.44 8.60
N MET A 306 -3.19 -13.81 9.09
CA MET A 306 -3.30 -14.62 10.28
C MET A 306 -2.61 -15.97 10.06
N ASP A 307 -1.72 -16.30 10.98
CA ASP A 307 -1.00 -17.58 10.98
C ASP A 307 -0.84 -18.03 12.43
N ASP A 308 -1.51 -19.12 12.79
CA ASP A 308 -1.47 -19.71 14.13
C ASP A 308 -0.11 -20.37 14.47
N THR A 309 0.73 -20.57 13.45
CA THR A 309 2.09 -21.09 13.63
C THR A 309 3.13 -19.96 13.79
N LYS A 310 2.75 -18.71 13.56
CA LYS A 310 3.64 -17.56 13.58
C LYS A 310 4.08 -17.22 15.00
N LYS A 311 5.38 -17.26 15.24
CA LYS A 311 5.96 -16.64 16.45
C LYS A 311 6.18 -15.15 16.17
N TYR A 312 5.51 -14.34 16.97
CA TYR A 312 5.38 -12.89 16.78
C TYR A 312 6.70 -12.14 16.78
N SER A 313 6.75 -11.08 15.99
CA SER A 313 7.79 -10.07 16.02
C SER A 313 7.15 -8.72 16.31
N ALA A 314 7.68 -8.01 17.31
CA ALA A 314 7.22 -6.66 17.65
C ALA A 314 7.56 -5.59 16.60
N ASN A 315 8.37 -5.93 15.60
CA ASN A 315 8.78 -5.01 14.53
C ASN A 315 7.99 -5.30 13.27
N MET A 316 6.97 -4.49 13.01
CA MET A 316 6.13 -4.61 11.82
C MET A 316 6.76 -4.00 10.57
N GLY A 317 7.78 -3.15 10.72
CA GLY A 317 8.47 -2.51 9.59
C GLY A 317 7.69 -1.36 8.96
N SER A 318 7.93 -1.16 7.69
CA SER A 318 7.35 -0.08 6.90
C SER A 318 7.02 -0.58 5.51
N PHE A 319 6.04 0.06 4.88
CA PHE A 319 5.68 -0.20 3.50
C PHE A 319 5.60 1.12 2.75
N SER A 320 6.26 1.18 1.60
CA SER A 320 6.22 2.32 0.69
C SER A 320 5.68 1.86 -0.67
N LEU A 321 4.59 2.46 -1.11
CA LEU A 321 3.95 2.21 -2.40
C LEU A 321 4.11 3.43 -3.29
N SER A 322 4.84 3.31 -4.38
CA SER A 322 4.88 4.32 -5.42
C SER A 322 3.78 4.07 -6.45
N ILE A 323 3.04 5.11 -6.79
CA ILE A 323 2.01 5.11 -7.84
C ILE A 323 2.44 6.10 -8.90
N SER A 324 2.59 5.64 -10.12
CA SER A 324 3.03 6.46 -11.25
C SER A 324 2.28 6.11 -12.53
N THR A 325 2.38 7.01 -13.51
CA THR A 325 1.88 6.74 -14.87
C THR A 325 2.97 6.16 -15.76
N GLY A 326 2.56 5.49 -16.81
CA GLY A 326 3.41 4.99 -17.88
C GLY A 326 2.67 5.06 -19.20
N ILE A 327 3.42 4.92 -20.28
CA ILE A 327 2.87 4.77 -21.63
C ILE A 327 2.93 3.28 -21.95
N GLU A 328 1.86 2.71 -22.48
CA GLU A 328 1.89 1.39 -23.09
C GLU A 328 2.60 1.54 -24.45
N ASN A 329 3.78 0.93 -24.60
CA ASN A 329 4.52 0.89 -25.86
C ASN A 329 3.93 -0.13 -26.81
#